data_a6f3665cd339625b46fd23d53962eab7
#
_entry.id   a6f3665cd339625b46fd23d53962eab7
#
_cell.length_a   1.000
_cell.length_b   1.000
_cell.length_c   1.000
_cell.angle_alpha   90.00
_cell.angle_beta   90.00
_cell.angle_gamma   90.00
#
_symmetry.space_group_name_H-M   'P 1'
#
loop_
_entity.id
_entity.type
_entity.pdbx_description
1 polymer ?
#
loop_
_entity_poly.entity_id
_entity_poly.type
_entity_poly.pdbx_seq_one_letter_code
_entity_poly.pdbx_strand_id
1 'polypeptide(L)'
;MAAGVLTKGLRGLHHPWLVAAGYSCSGPLYAIAAAVKTLPLQTDSTAVTDKILNLPLEMPDFFRLSELFSLKDLFDARVHLGHKKGCRHRLMEPYLFGSRLDQDIIDLDQTVEHLQSALNFTAHIAYRGGVILFVSRRRQFGHLVESTARDCGEYAHTRYWQGGLLTNAPIQYGPGVRLPDLIVFLSTLNNVFQQHVGVRDAAKMNIPTVGVVDSNCNPSLVTYPVPGNDDTPAAMELYCRLFKMTINRAKDKRRQMEMLQGLSAAGLTPGS
;
A
#
# COMPACT_ATOMS: atom_id res chain seq x y z
N MET A 1 30.83 3.53 54.11
CA MET A 1 32.01 2.64 53.95
C MET A 1 32.14 2.34 52.46
N ALA A 2 33.10 2.93 51.89
CA ALA A 2 34.20 2.44 51.04
C ALA A 2 33.71 1.98 49.66
N ALA A 3 33.87 2.74 48.59
CA ALA A 3 35.12 3.08 47.89
C ALA A 3 35.66 1.86 47.09
N GLY A 4 35.76 2.00 45.81
CA GLY A 4 36.44 1.05 44.93
C GLY A 4 36.50 1.55 43.48
N VAL A 5 37.39 2.48 43.24
CA VAL A 5 37.89 2.99 41.96
C VAL A 5 38.79 1.93 41.32
N LEU A 6 38.68 1.72 40.01
CA LEU A 6 39.83 1.30 39.21
C LEU A 6 39.67 1.74 37.74
N THR A 7 40.46 2.72 37.41
CA THR A 7 40.91 3.20 36.09
C THR A 7 41.95 2.25 35.47
N LYS A 8 41.97 2.13 34.17
CA LYS A 8 43.09 1.93 33.20
C LYS A 8 42.50 1.48 31.88
N GLY A 9 42.88 1.93 30.69
CA GLY A 9 43.99 2.74 30.29
C GLY A 9 43.90 2.94 28.77
N LEU A 10 44.38 4.07 28.36
CA LEU A 10 44.58 4.57 26.99
C LEU A 10 45.59 3.72 26.17
N ARG A 11 45.28 3.62 24.86
CA ARG A 11 46.27 3.65 23.75
C ARG A 11 45.42 3.71 22.50
N GLY A 12 45.40 4.71 21.59
CA GLY A 12 46.48 5.53 21.08
C GLY A 12 47.02 4.90 19.80
N LEU A 13 46.43 5.21 18.63
CA LEU A 13 47.15 5.03 17.35
C LEU A 13 46.83 6.24 16.44
N HIS A 14 47.85 7.04 16.34
CA HIS A 14 48.04 8.12 15.37
C HIS A 14 48.11 7.56 13.96
N HIS A 15 47.54 8.24 13.00
CA HIS A 15 47.93 8.14 11.60
C HIS A 15 48.50 9.48 11.11
N PRO A 16 49.68 9.42 10.45
CA PRO A 16 50.40 10.61 10.06
C PRO A 16 49.95 11.15 8.68
N TRP A 17 50.12 12.39 8.57
CA TRP A 17 50.05 13.28 7.43
C TRP A 17 50.88 12.81 6.26
N LEU A 18 50.34 12.92 5.02
CA LEU A 18 51.11 12.91 3.83
C LEU A 18 51.12 14.31 3.19
N VAL A 19 52.31 14.83 3.15
CA VAL A 19 52.72 16.11 2.63
C VAL A 19 52.66 16.11 1.11
N ALA A 20 52.13 17.19 0.56
CA ALA A 20 52.15 17.51 -0.84
C ALA A 20 53.57 17.70 -1.35
N ALA A 21 53.91 17.03 -2.44
CA ALA A 21 55.06 17.38 -3.25
C ALA A 21 54.56 17.78 -4.66
N GLY A 22 54.72 19.06 -4.95
CA GLY A 22 54.49 19.61 -6.27
C GLY A 22 55.59 19.20 -7.24
N TYR A 23 55.22 18.74 -8.43
CA TYR A 23 56.10 18.73 -9.59
C TYR A 23 55.42 19.43 -10.75
N SER A 24 55.94 20.59 -11.09
CA SER A 24 55.74 21.27 -12.34
C SER A 24 56.54 20.53 -13.43
N CYS A 25 55.88 20.08 -14.46
CA CYS A 25 56.54 19.72 -15.72
C CYS A 25 55.68 20.18 -16.90
N SER A 26 56.16 21.22 -17.51
CA SER A 26 55.75 21.71 -18.82
C SER A 26 56.29 20.76 -19.91
N GLY A 27 55.38 20.13 -20.66
CA GLY A 27 55.70 19.36 -21.87
C GLY A 27 54.52 19.37 -22.84
N PRO A 28 54.73 19.33 -24.16
CA PRO A 28 53.80 19.81 -25.15
C PRO A 28 52.61 18.87 -25.38
N LEU A 29 51.51 19.52 -25.66
CA LEU A 29 50.20 18.97 -26.07
C LEU A 29 50.36 18.05 -27.30
N TYR A 30 50.18 16.74 -27.07
CA TYR A 30 49.71 15.84 -28.11
C TYR A 30 48.25 15.49 -27.78
N ALA A 31 47.39 16.12 -28.57
CA ALA A 31 45.96 15.77 -28.59
C ALA A 31 45.82 14.36 -29.16
N ILE A 32 45.75 13.37 -28.28
CA ILE A 32 45.14 12.08 -28.61
C ILE A 32 43.66 12.27 -28.37
N ALA A 33 42.93 12.63 -29.40
CA ALA A 33 41.50 12.45 -29.50
C ALA A 33 41.25 10.94 -29.53
N ALA A 34 41.30 10.30 -28.37
CA ALA A 34 40.68 9.00 -28.16
C ALA A 34 39.17 9.23 -28.35
N ALA A 35 38.68 8.80 -29.52
CA ALA A 35 37.27 8.62 -29.74
C ALA A 35 36.78 7.63 -28.65
N VAL A 36 36.36 8.15 -27.53
CA VAL A 36 35.54 7.44 -26.59
C VAL A 36 34.23 7.18 -27.33
N LYS A 37 34.13 6.00 -27.93
CA LYS A 37 32.83 5.43 -28.29
C LYS A 37 32.04 5.42 -26.99
N THR A 38 31.26 6.45 -26.81
CA THR A 38 30.17 6.42 -25.85
C THR A 38 29.27 5.27 -26.29
N LEU A 39 29.43 4.12 -25.63
CA LEU A 39 28.46 3.07 -25.65
C LEU A 39 27.11 3.73 -25.26
N PRO A 40 26.06 3.49 -26.02
CA PRO A 40 24.72 3.95 -25.61
C PRO A 40 24.36 3.20 -24.34
N LEU A 41 24.71 3.80 -23.20
CA LEU A 41 24.44 3.24 -21.90
C LEU A 41 22.98 3.52 -21.53
N GLN A 42 22.21 2.46 -21.40
CA GLN A 42 21.14 2.35 -20.39
C GLN A 42 19.91 3.27 -20.50
N THR A 43 19.68 4.00 -21.55
CA THR A 43 18.45 4.77 -21.75
C THR A 43 17.25 3.88 -22.15
N ASP A 44 17.50 2.71 -22.71
CA ASP A 44 16.43 1.83 -23.21
C ASP A 44 15.71 1.08 -22.10
N SER A 45 16.40 0.70 -21.02
CA SER A 45 15.78 -0.06 -19.91
C SER A 45 14.83 0.80 -19.05
N THR A 46 15.16 2.07 -18.81
CA THR A 46 14.30 3.00 -18.08
C THR A 46 13.07 3.38 -18.89
N ALA A 47 13.23 3.67 -20.18
CA ALA A 47 12.13 3.99 -21.07
C ALA A 47 11.16 2.82 -21.26
N VAL A 48 11.65 1.58 -21.20
CA VAL A 48 10.85 0.36 -21.27
C VAL A 48 10.08 0.16 -19.96
N THR A 49 10.71 0.33 -18.81
CA THR A 49 10.03 0.25 -17.51
C THR A 49 8.96 1.32 -17.35
N ASP A 50 9.20 2.54 -17.81
CA ASP A 50 8.22 3.63 -17.76
C ASP A 50 7.01 3.34 -18.65
N LYS A 51 7.20 2.75 -19.83
CA LYS A 51 6.09 2.30 -20.69
C LYS A 51 5.25 1.24 -20.00
N ILE A 52 5.87 0.23 -19.37
CA ILE A 52 5.12 -0.80 -18.60
C ILE A 52 4.28 -0.14 -17.51
N LEU A 53 4.88 0.77 -16.74
CA LEU A 53 4.21 1.41 -15.60
C LEU A 53 3.06 2.34 -16.00
N ASN A 54 3.09 2.89 -17.22
CA ASN A 54 2.06 3.80 -17.72
C ASN A 54 0.93 3.09 -18.47
N LEU A 55 1.17 1.90 -19.00
CA LEU A 55 0.20 1.14 -19.79
C LEU A 55 -1.17 0.93 -19.07
N PRO A 56 -1.23 0.64 -17.76
CA PRO A 56 -2.52 0.54 -17.06
C PRO A 56 -3.29 1.85 -16.95
N LEU A 57 -2.63 3.02 -17.12
CA LEU A 57 -3.30 4.32 -17.08
C LEU A 57 -3.98 4.67 -18.40
N GLU A 58 -3.51 4.09 -19.52
CA GLU A 58 -4.04 4.35 -20.86
C GLU A 58 -5.29 3.49 -21.16
N MET A 59 -5.40 2.32 -20.51
CA MET A 59 -6.49 1.38 -20.74
C MET A 59 -7.53 1.39 -19.62
N PRO A 60 -8.79 1.75 -19.88
CA PRO A 60 -9.85 1.58 -18.90
C PRO A 60 -10.02 0.08 -18.60
N ASP A 61 -10.26 -0.24 -17.33
CA ASP A 61 -10.46 -1.61 -16.82
C ASP A 61 -9.32 -2.61 -17.19
N PHE A 62 -8.05 -2.13 -17.19
CA PHE A 62 -6.87 -2.96 -17.46
C PHE A 62 -6.83 -4.24 -16.62
N PHE A 63 -7.29 -4.17 -15.38
CA PHE A 63 -7.27 -5.28 -14.43
C PHE A 63 -8.54 -6.14 -14.48
N ARG A 64 -9.58 -5.77 -15.25
CA ARG A 64 -10.89 -6.44 -15.33
C ARG A 64 -11.50 -6.71 -13.96
N LEU A 65 -11.63 -5.65 -13.18
CA LEU A 65 -12.10 -5.75 -11.80
C LEU A 65 -13.62 -5.86 -11.70
N SER A 66 -14.35 -5.38 -12.70
CA SER A 66 -15.79 -5.50 -12.81
C SER A 66 -16.29 -6.96 -12.81
N GLU A 67 -15.44 -7.90 -13.27
CA GLU A 67 -15.75 -9.33 -13.31
C GLU A 67 -15.57 -10.04 -11.95
N LEU A 68 -14.93 -9.40 -10.95
CA LEU A 68 -14.54 -10.06 -9.69
C LEU A 68 -15.71 -10.30 -8.75
N PHE A 69 -16.73 -9.49 -8.80
CA PHE A 69 -17.87 -9.56 -7.91
C PHE A 69 -19.14 -9.03 -8.56
N SER A 70 -20.26 -9.52 -8.10
CA SER A 70 -21.59 -9.07 -8.51
C SER A 70 -22.33 -8.43 -7.33
N LEU A 71 -23.37 -7.66 -7.61
CA LEU A 71 -24.26 -7.10 -6.61
C LEU A 71 -24.90 -8.21 -5.74
N LYS A 72 -25.15 -9.38 -6.34
CA LYS A 72 -25.67 -10.55 -5.62
C LYS A 72 -24.68 -11.05 -4.57
N ASP A 73 -23.38 -11.10 -4.88
CA ASP A 73 -22.36 -11.55 -3.93
C ASP A 73 -22.28 -10.60 -2.72
N LEU A 74 -22.43 -9.29 -2.93
CA LEU A 74 -22.47 -8.29 -1.87
C LEU A 74 -23.73 -8.48 -0.99
N PHE A 75 -24.86 -8.75 -1.61
CA PHE A 75 -26.11 -8.99 -0.89
C PHE A 75 -26.04 -10.28 -0.05
N ASP A 76 -25.58 -11.37 -0.63
CA ASP A 76 -25.44 -12.67 0.04
C ASP A 76 -24.44 -12.61 1.21
N ALA A 77 -23.38 -11.79 1.08
CA ALA A 77 -22.43 -11.51 2.16
C ALA A 77 -22.95 -10.52 3.22
N ARG A 78 -24.18 -10.00 3.06
CA ARG A 78 -24.83 -9.07 3.99
C ARG A 78 -24.08 -7.72 4.14
N VAL A 79 -23.46 -7.25 3.08
CA VAL A 79 -22.75 -5.97 3.05
C VAL A 79 -23.69 -4.78 3.27
N HIS A 80 -24.97 -4.92 2.90
CA HIS A 80 -26.00 -3.88 3.01
C HIS A 80 -26.50 -3.62 4.44
N LEU A 81 -26.16 -4.45 5.41
CA LEU A 81 -26.62 -4.30 6.80
C LEU A 81 -25.70 -3.35 7.56
N GLY A 82 -26.19 -2.19 7.93
CA GLY A 82 -25.50 -1.25 8.79
C GLY A 82 -25.87 -1.40 10.27
N HIS A 83 -25.46 -0.43 11.08
CA HIS A 83 -25.76 -0.35 12.50
C HIS A 83 -27.18 0.20 12.78
N LYS A 84 -27.55 0.29 14.05
CA LYS A 84 -28.81 0.90 14.48
C LYS A 84 -28.86 2.38 14.11
N LYS A 85 -30.05 2.88 13.74
CA LYS A 85 -30.29 4.27 13.37
C LYS A 85 -29.74 5.29 14.39
N GLY A 86 -29.78 4.98 15.68
CA GLY A 86 -29.25 5.84 16.74
C GLY A 86 -27.72 6.00 16.74
N CYS A 87 -26.99 5.11 16.05
CA CYS A 87 -25.53 5.17 15.92
C CYS A 87 -25.07 5.79 14.59
N ARG A 88 -26.02 6.18 13.73
CA ARG A 88 -25.73 6.70 12.38
C ARG A 88 -24.85 7.94 12.45
N HIS A 89 -23.81 7.97 11.64
CA HIS A 89 -23.03 9.18 11.42
C HIS A 89 -23.70 10.07 10.35
N ARG A 90 -23.79 11.39 10.59
CA ARG A 90 -24.47 12.33 9.70
C ARG A 90 -23.97 12.28 8.25
N LEU A 91 -22.66 12.12 8.04
CA LEU A 91 -22.06 12.12 6.71
C LEU A 91 -22.25 10.79 5.94
N MET A 92 -22.82 9.76 6.59
CA MET A 92 -23.20 8.51 5.93
C MET A 92 -24.60 8.54 5.31
N GLU A 93 -25.40 9.55 5.61
CA GLU A 93 -26.77 9.66 5.10
C GLU A 93 -26.90 9.51 3.58
N PRO A 94 -26.01 10.08 2.74
CA PRO A 94 -26.07 9.92 1.28
C PRO A 94 -25.84 8.48 0.79
N TYR A 95 -25.13 7.64 1.57
CA TYR A 95 -24.78 6.27 1.22
C TYR A 95 -25.82 5.24 1.72
N LEU A 96 -26.87 5.71 2.37
CA LEU A 96 -27.88 4.83 2.96
C LEU A 96 -29.12 4.81 2.07
N PHE A 97 -29.61 3.62 1.75
CA PHE A 97 -30.90 3.42 1.10
C PHE A 97 -32.06 3.80 2.02
N GLY A 98 -31.94 3.52 3.31
CA GLY A 98 -32.98 3.83 4.28
C GLY A 98 -32.75 3.10 5.61
N SER A 99 -33.81 3.03 6.45
CA SER A 99 -33.78 2.26 7.68
C SER A 99 -35.00 1.34 7.80
N ARG A 100 -34.80 0.13 8.29
CA ARG A 100 -35.85 -0.85 8.53
C ARG A 100 -35.67 -1.45 9.92
N LEU A 101 -36.72 -1.43 10.75
CA LEU A 101 -36.66 -1.96 12.12
C LEU A 101 -35.49 -1.40 12.92
N ASP A 102 -35.29 -0.08 12.89
CA ASP A 102 -34.18 0.64 13.52
C ASP A 102 -32.76 0.25 13.04
N GLN A 103 -32.65 -0.54 11.99
CA GLN A 103 -31.39 -0.87 11.35
C GLN A 103 -31.24 -0.10 10.05
N ASP A 104 -30.07 0.50 9.83
CA ASP A 104 -29.73 1.18 8.59
C ASP A 104 -29.42 0.18 7.49
N ILE A 105 -29.83 0.50 6.27
CA ILE A 105 -29.57 -0.29 5.08
C ILE A 105 -28.68 0.55 4.17
N ILE A 106 -27.51 0.02 3.84
CA ILE A 106 -26.54 0.65 2.96
C ILE A 106 -26.95 0.38 1.51
N ASP A 107 -26.79 1.39 0.66
CA ASP A 107 -27.06 1.29 -0.77
C ASP A 107 -25.93 0.52 -1.48
N LEU A 108 -26.27 -0.65 -2.01
CA LEU A 108 -25.31 -1.55 -2.66
C LEU A 108 -24.86 -1.04 -4.03
N ASP A 109 -25.67 -0.26 -4.74
CA ASP A 109 -25.28 0.28 -6.04
C ASP A 109 -24.12 1.25 -5.89
N GLN A 110 -24.21 2.15 -4.90
CA GLN A 110 -23.10 3.05 -4.55
C GLN A 110 -21.88 2.25 -4.01
N THR A 111 -22.14 1.20 -3.23
CA THR A 111 -21.06 0.33 -2.74
C THR A 111 -20.28 -0.30 -3.89
N VAL A 112 -20.92 -0.76 -4.94
CA VAL A 112 -20.27 -1.33 -6.13
C VAL A 112 -19.33 -0.32 -6.77
N GLU A 113 -19.79 0.90 -7.01
CA GLU A 113 -18.99 1.96 -7.64
C GLU A 113 -17.76 2.33 -6.79
N HIS A 114 -17.97 2.54 -5.49
CA HIS A 114 -16.89 2.88 -4.58
C HIS A 114 -15.89 1.74 -4.38
N LEU A 115 -16.37 0.50 -4.28
CA LEU A 115 -15.54 -0.68 -4.17
C LEU A 115 -14.70 -0.90 -5.44
N GLN A 116 -15.30 -0.72 -6.61
CA GLN A 116 -14.61 -0.81 -7.89
C GLN A 116 -13.46 0.20 -7.99
N SER A 117 -13.73 1.45 -7.61
CA SER A 117 -12.72 2.52 -7.57
C SER A 117 -11.60 2.21 -6.58
N ALA A 118 -11.94 1.73 -5.38
CA ALA A 118 -10.98 1.34 -4.35
C ALA A 118 -10.10 0.15 -4.77
N LEU A 119 -10.70 -0.88 -5.38
CA LEU A 119 -9.96 -2.04 -5.91
C LEU A 119 -9.06 -1.63 -7.08
N ASN A 120 -9.52 -0.74 -7.97
CA ASN A 120 -8.71 -0.24 -9.08
C ASN A 120 -7.48 0.51 -8.57
N PHE A 121 -7.66 1.40 -7.61
CA PHE A 121 -6.54 2.11 -6.99
C PHE A 121 -5.55 1.14 -6.32
N THR A 122 -6.06 0.16 -5.58
CA THR A 122 -5.23 -0.89 -4.95
C THR A 122 -4.45 -1.69 -5.99
N ALA A 123 -5.07 -2.04 -7.12
CA ALA A 123 -4.43 -2.75 -8.23
C ALA A 123 -3.27 -1.94 -8.84
N HIS A 124 -3.45 -0.63 -9.04
CA HIS A 124 -2.39 0.25 -9.54
C HIS A 124 -1.19 0.32 -8.60
N ILE A 125 -1.42 0.41 -7.28
CA ILE A 125 -0.35 0.40 -6.28
C ILE A 125 0.38 -0.95 -6.29
N ALA A 126 -0.35 -2.07 -6.31
CA ALA A 126 0.23 -3.42 -6.37
C ALA A 126 1.03 -3.65 -7.66
N TYR A 127 0.51 -3.17 -8.80
CA TYR A 127 1.20 -3.25 -10.10
C TYR A 127 2.54 -2.49 -10.09
N ARG A 128 2.61 -1.35 -9.42
CA ARG A 128 3.84 -0.56 -9.26
C ARG A 128 4.79 -1.11 -8.20
N GLY A 129 4.43 -2.18 -7.49
CA GLY A 129 5.23 -2.78 -6.42
C GLY A 129 5.23 -1.93 -5.14
N GLY A 130 4.16 -1.19 -4.91
CA GLY A 130 3.94 -0.48 -3.66
C GLY A 130 3.66 -1.43 -2.50
N VAL A 131 3.99 -1.00 -1.29
CA VAL A 131 3.75 -1.74 -0.05
C VAL A 131 2.33 -1.45 0.44
N ILE A 132 1.54 -2.51 0.62
CA ILE A 132 0.15 -2.43 1.08
C ILE A 132 0.07 -2.96 2.51
N LEU A 133 -0.56 -2.18 3.40
CA LEU A 133 -0.77 -2.54 4.79
C LEU A 133 -2.27 -2.73 5.07
N PHE A 134 -2.67 -3.95 5.41
CA PHE A 134 -4.02 -4.23 5.90
C PHE A 134 -4.12 -3.93 7.38
N VAL A 135 -5.16 -3.21 7.78
CA VAL A 135 -5.42 -2.84 9.18
C VAL A 135 -6.81 -3.27 9.59
N SER A 136 -6.88 -4.01 10.70
CA SER A 136 -8.15 -4.36 11.34
C SER A 136 -7.96 -4.44 12.85
N ARG A 137 -8.87 -3.84 13.61
CA ARG A 137 -8.82 -3.89 15.07
C ARG A 137 -9.66 -5.02 15.64
N ARG A 138 -10.55 -5.60 14.85
CA ARG A 138 -11.45 -6.68 15.31
C ARG A 138 -10.68 -7.98 15.48
N ARG A 139 -10.53 -8.43 16.72
CA ARG A 139 -9.77 -9.66 17.07
C ARG A 139 -10.29 -10.90 16.36
N GLN A 140 -11.60 -10.95 16.13
CA GLN A 140 -12.28 -12.06 15.48
C GLN A 140 -11.72 -12.35 14.08
N PHE A 141 -11.33 -11.30 13.35
CA PHE A 141 -10.88 -11.41 11.96
C PHE A 141 -9.35 -11.33 11.81
N GLY A 142 -8.60 -11.22 12.93
CA GLY A 142 -7.15 -11.06 12.89
C GLY A 142 -6.45 -12.14 12.05
N HIS A 143 -6.77 -13.41 12.29
CA HIS A 143 -6.18 -14.52 11.55
C HIS A 143 -6.54 -14.50 10.06
N LEU A 144 -7.78 -14.16 9.70
CA LEU A 144 -8.23 -14.04 8.32
C LEU A 144 -7.43 -12.96 7.57
N VAL A 145 -7.28 -11.78 8.19
CA VAL A 145 -6.56 -10.65 7.60
C VAL A 145 -5.07 -10.96 7.45
N GLU A 146 -4.45 -11.56 8.47
CA GLU A 146 -3.04 -11.95 8.43
C GLU A 146 -2.76 -13.03 7.37
N SER A 147 -3.64 -14.03 7.23
CA SER A 147 -3.50 -15.04 6.17
C SER A 147 -3.66 -14.43 4.78
N THR A 148 -4.65 -13.55 4.60
CA THR A 148 -4.88 -12.83 3.34
C THR A 148 -3.65 -12.00 2.92
N ALA A 149 -3.08 -11.25 3.85
CA ALA A 149 -1.88 -10.45 3.58
C ALA A 149 -0.68 -11.33 3.22
N ARG A 150 -0.49 -12.44 3.91
CA ARG A 150 0.57 -13.42 3.61
C ARG A 150 0.42 -14.00 2.21
N ASP A 151 -0.78 -14.39 1.84
CA ASP A 151 -1.08 -14.96 0.52
C ASP A 151 -0.87 -13.96 -0.63
N CYS A 152 -1.01 -12.67 -0.33
CA CYS A 152 -0.70 -11.58 -1.28
C CYS A 152 0.78 -11.19 -1.28
N GLY A 153 1.57 -11.63 -0.30
CA GLY A 153 2.92 -11.13 -0.06
C GLY A 153 2.93 -9.67 0.38
N GLU A 154 1.95 -9.27 1.20
CA GLU A 154 1.76 -7.93 1.75
C GLU A 154 1.74 -7.97 3.29
N TYR A 155 1.51 -6.83 3.93
CA TYR A 155 1.62 -6.69 5.37
C TYR A 155 0.25 -6.53 6.04
N ALA A 156 0.13 -6.99 7.28
CA ALA A 156 -1.08 -6.82 8.10
C ALA A 156 -0.74 -6.32 9.49
N HIS A 157 -1.58 -5.44 10.02
CA HIS A 157 -1.55 -4.98 11.39
C HIS A 157 -2.92 -5.20 12.04
N THR A 158 -3.03 -6.24 12.87
CA THR A 158 -4.29 -6.67 13.51
C THR A 158 -4.30 -6.43 15.02
N ARG A 159 -3.22 -5.89 15.56
CA ARG A 159 -3.02 -5.67 16.99
C ARG A 159 -3.38 -4.24 17.39
N TYR A 160 -3.11 -3.91 18.64
CA TYR A 160 -3.30 -2.55 19.14
C TYR A 160 -2.41 -1.57 18.37
N TRP A 161 -3.03 -0.51 17.86
CA TRP A 161 -2.29 0.55 17.19
C TRP A 161 -1.64 1.47 18.22
N GLN A 162 -0.35 1.39 18.34
CA GLN A 162 0.42 2.26 19.21
C GLN A 162 0.64 3.61 18.53
N GLY A 163 0.62 4.71 19.30
CA GLY A 163 0.92 6.02 18.76
C GLY A 163 2.34 6.09 18.20
N GLY A 164 2.51 6.73 17.04
CA GLY A 164 3.82 6.92 16.41
C GLY A 164 4.30 5.79 15.50
N LEU A 165 3.50 4.75 15.27
CA LEU A 165 3.87 3.66 14.36
C LEU A 165 4.26 4.15 12.96
N LEU A 166 3.56 5.14 12.42
CA LEU A 166 3.88 5.77 11.15
C LEU A 166 4.69 7.05 11.33
N THR A 167 4.24 7.93 12.21
CA THR A 167 4.81 9.27 12.37
C THR A 167 6.21 9.27 13.00
N ASN A 168 6.54 8.24 13.78
CA ASN A 168 7.83 8.09 14.46
C ASN A 168 8.52 6.76 14.09
N ALA A 169 8.24 6.24 12.90
CA ALA A 169 8.75 4.96 12.42
C ALA A 169 10.28 4.84 12.45
N PRO A 170 11.09 5.85 12.09
CA PRO A 170 12.56 5.76 12.16
C PRO A 170 13.11 5.52 13.56
N ILE A 171 12.43 6.03 14.59
CA ILE A 171 12.84 5.83 15.99
C ILE A 171 12.36 4.48 16.51
N GLN A 172 11.13 4.06 16.15
CA GLN A 172 10.55 2.81 16.66
C GLN A 172 11.12 1.55 15.99
N TYR A 173 11.42 1.62 14.70
CA TYR A 173 11.86 0.46 13.91
C TYR A 173 13.30 0.58 13.40
N GLY A 174 13.94 1.72 13.60
CA GLY A 174 15.28 2.01 13.12
C GLY A 174 15.33 2.81 11.81
N PRO A 175 16.50 3.34 11.46
CA PRO A 175 16.68 4.12 10.25
C PRO A 175 16.51 3.26 8.99
N GLY A 176 15.88 3.81 7.96
CA GLY A 176 15.70 3.15 6.65
C GLY A 176 14.42 2.34 6.50
N VAL A 177 13.49 2.40 7.47
CA VAL A 177 12.19 1.74 7.35
C VAL A 177 11.35 2.42 6.27
N ARG A 178 10.89 1.64 5.29
CA ARG A 178 9.94 2.08 4.27
C ARG A 178 8.53 2.08 4.84
N LEU A 179 7.84 3.19 4.70
CA LEU A 179 6.43 3.30 5.05
C LEU A 179 5.55 2.63 3.98
N PRO A 180 4.32 2.21 4.34
CA PRO A 180 3.38 1.68 3.35
C PRO A 180 2.95 2.78 2.37
N ASP A 181 2.76 2.39 1.12
CA ASP A 181 2.28 3.27 0.05
C ASP A 181 0.74 3.32 0.01
N LEU A 182 0.09 2.33 0.63
CA LEU A 182 -1.37 2.24 0.77
C LEU A 182 -1.72 1.54 2.07
N ILE A 183 -2.73 2.07 2.77
CA ILE A 183 -3.33 1.40 3.93
C ILE A 183 -4.78 1.03 3.63
N VAL A 184 -5.10 -0.25 3.80
CA VAL A 184 -6.45 -0.78 3.66
C VAL A 184 -7.05 -1.04 5.05
N PHE A 185 -7.99 -0.20 5.45
CA PHE A 185 -8.74 -0.36 6.69
C PHE A 185 -9.96 -1.24 6.45
N LEU A 186 -9.96 -2.44 7.00
CA LEU A 186 -11.14 -3.31 6.97
C LEU A 186 -12.16 -2.94 8.04
N SER A 187 -11.74 -2.13 9.02
CA SER A 187 -12.60 -1.46 10.00
C SER A 187 -11.98 -0.10 10.33
N THR A 188 -12.75 0.96 10.20
CA THR A 188 -12.30 2.34 10.43
C THR A 188 -12.48 2.81 11.86
N LEU A 189 -13.14 2.01 12.72
CA LEU A 189 -13.36 2.30 14.13
C LEU A 189 -12.62 1.33 15.05
N ASN A 190 -12.17 1.84 16.20
CA ASN A 190 -11.67 1.02 17.30
C ASN A 190 -12.83 0.41 18.12
N ASN A 191 -13.84 1.23 18.39
CA ASN A 191 -15.08 0.90 19.10
C ASN A 191 -16.23 1.52 18.31
N VAL A 192 -17.47 1.39 18.79
CA VAL A 192 -18.68 1.88 18.10
C VAL A 192 -18.63 3.34 17.67
N PHE A 193 -17.90 4.22 18.40
CA PHE A 193 -17.84 5.66 18.11
C PHE A 193 -16.41 6.20 17.97
N GLN A 194 -15.40 5.45 18.38
CA GLN A 194 -14.04 5.93 18.38
C GLN A 194 -13.32 5.55 17.11
N GLN A 195 -12.92 6.56 16.35
CA GLN A 195 -12.14 6.38 15.14
C GLN A 195 -10.78 5.71 15.39
N HIS A 196 -10.36 4.88 14.47
CA HIS A 196 -9.05 4.24 14.50
C HIS A 196 -7.94 5.30 14.35
N VAL A 197 -6.98 5.29 15.28
CA VAL A 197 -5.88 6.27 15.30
C VAL A 197 -5.06 6.23 14.03
N GLY A 198 -4.89 5.06 13.42
CA GLY A 198 -4.17 4.87 12.16
C GLY A 198 -4.67 5.71 11.00
N VAL A 199 -5.97 6.02 10.94
CA VAL A 199 -6.55 6.89 9.88
C VAL A 199 -5.95 8.30 9.98
N ARG A 200 -5.89 8.85 11.20
CA ARG A 200 -5.29 10.15 11.46
C ARG A 200 -3.77 10.14 11.20
N ASP A 201 -3.10 9.07 11.60
CA ASP A 201 -1.64 8.96 11.43
C ASP A 201 -1.28 8.78 9.94
N ALA A 202 -2.09 8.05 9.15
CA ALA A 202 -1.95 7.94 7.70
C ALA A 202 -2.09 9.30 7.02
N ALA A 203 -3.11 10.08 7.41
CA ALA A 203 -3.33 11.43 6.87
C ALA A 203 -2.13 12.37 7.16
N LYS A 204 -1.51 12.27 8.35
CA LYS A 204 -0.31 13.05 8.69
C LYS A 204 0.90 12.70 7.83
N MET A 205 0.99 11.45 7.39
CA MET A 205 2.09 10.96 6.56
C MET A 205 1.80 11.01 5.06
N ASN A 206 0.66 11.60 4.66
CA ASN A 206 0.17 11.67 3.28
C ASN A 206 0.06 10.29 2.59
N ILE A 207 -0.28 9.26 3.37
CA ILE A 207 -0.47 7.91 2.85
C ILE A 207 -1.95 7.77 2.47
N PRO A 208 -2.26 7.43 1.19
CA PRO A 208 -3.63 7.18 0.77
C PRO A 208 -4.24 6.00 1.52
N THR A 209 -5.54 6.09 1.78
CA THR A 209 -6.28 5.09 2.54
C THR A 209 -7.48 4.60 1.78
N VAL A 210 -7.68 3.29 1.77
CA VAL A 210 -8.92 2.63 1.39
C VAL A 210 -9.57 2.13 2.67
N GLY A 211 -10.86 2.28 2.83
CA GLY A 211 -11.49 1.81 4.07
C GLY A 211 -12.94 1.42 3.91
N VAL A 212 -13.31 0.30 4.53
CA VAL A 212 -14.71 -0.09 4.70
C VAL A 212 -15.32 0.83 5.74
N VAL A 213 -16.42 1.49 5.37
CA VAL A 213 -17.09 2.52 6.17
C VAL A 213 -18.52 2.08 6.44
N ASP A 214 -18.82 1.75 7.68
CA ASP A 214 -20.17 1.38 8.11
C ASP A 214 -21.00 2.64 8.44
N SER A 215 -22.28 2.50 8.68
CA SER A 215 -23.24 3.57 8.94
C SER A 215 -22.89 4.47 10.14
N ASN A 216 -22.07 4.01 11.09
CA ASN A 216 -21.58 4.77 12.25
C ASN A 216 -20.24 5.46 12.03
N CYS A 217 -19.63 5.35 10.83
CA CYS A 217 -18.32 5.87 10.51
C CYS A 217 -18.37 7.22 9.79
N ASN A 218 -17.26 7.95 9.78
CA ASN A 218 -17.10 9.15 8.99
C ASN A 218 -16.39 8.82 7.66
N PRO A 219 -17.07 8.88 6.50
CA PRO A 219 -16.48 8.56 5.20
C PRO A 219 -15.43 9.58 4.74
N SER A 220 -15.55 10.85 5.16
CA SER A 220 -14.67 11.94 4.70
C SER A 220 -13.21 11.81 5.15
N LEU A 221 -12.92 10.92 6.08
CA LEU A 221 -11.58 10.75 6.64
C LEU A 221 -10.73 9.72 5.88
N VAL A 222 -11.36 9.01 4.94
CA VAL A 222 -10.72 7.96 4.12
C VAL A 222 -10.67 8.44 2.68
N THR A 223 -9.57 8.20 1.97
CA THR A 223 -9.40 8.65 0.59
C THR A 223 -10.37 7.93 -0.36
N TYR A 224 -10.52 6.62 -0.19
CA TYR A 224 -11.46 5.79 -0.93
C TYR A 224 -12.40 5.09 0.05
N PRO A 225 -13.50 5.74 0.45
CA PRO A 225 -14.48 5.09 1.32
C PRO A 225 -15.27 4.05 0.55
N VAL A 226 -15.43 2.87 1.13
CA VAL A 226 -16.27 1.79 0.62
C VAL A 226 -17.41 1.61 1.62
N PRO A 227 -18.63 2.10 1.31
CA PRO A 227 -19.77 1.90 2.18
C PRO A 227 -20.08 0.41 2.33
N GLY A 228 -20.18 -0.08 3.56
CA GLY A 228 -20.43 -1.50 3.76
C GLY A 228 -20.28 -1.94 5.21
N ASN A 229 -20.79 -3.12 5.49
CA ASN A 229 -20.77 -3.75 6.80
C ASN A 229 -19.36 -4.22 7.18
N ASP A 230 -18.85 -3.82 8.33
CA ASP A 230 -17.55 -4.25 8.87
C ASP A 230 -17.65 -5.25 10.03
N ASP A 231 -18.88 -5.74 10.37
CA ASP A 231 -19.15 -6.60 11.52
C ASP A 231 -19.33 -8.07 11.16
N THR A 232 -19.97 -8.36 10.02
CA THR A 232 -20.32 -9.73 9.65
C THR A 232 -19.10 -10.49 9.11
N PRO A 233 -18.88 -11.75 9.55
CA PRO A 233 -17.79 -12.58 9.06
C PRO A 233 -17.82 -12.78 7.54
N ALA A 234 -19.02 -12.96 6.97
CA ALA A 234 -19.20 -13.15 5.53
C ALA A 234 -18.76 -11.91 4.71
N ALA A 235 -19.08 -10.69 5.19
CA ALA A 235 -18.66 -9.46 4.54
C ALA A 235 -17.13 -9.30 4.61
N MET A 236 -16.53 -9.56 5.78
CA MET A 236 -15.08 -9.49 5.98
C MET A 236 -14.34 -10.50 5.12
N GLU A 237 -14.85 -11.72 4.98
CA GLU A 237 -14.27 -12.74 4.11
C GLU A 237 -14.36 -12.32 2.63
N LEU A 238 -15.50 -11.75 2.21
CA LEU A 238 -15.67 -11.21 0.87
C LEU A 238 -14.65 -10.11 0.57
N TYR A 239 -14.49 -9.11 1.44
CA TYR A 239 -13.50 -8.05 1.26
C TYR A 239 -12.08 -8.60 1.17
N CYS A 240 -11.68 -9.45 2.10
CA CYS A 240 -10.38 -10.09 2.09
C CYS A 240 -10.13 -10.86 0.79
N ARG A 241 -11.12 -11.60 0.31
CA ARG A 241 -11.06 -12.33 -0.97
C ARG A 241 -10.88 -11.40 -2.15
N LEU A 242 -11.66 -10.31 -2.22
CA LEU A 242 -11.60 -9.35 -3.32
C LEU A 242 -10.25 -8.62 -3.37
N PHE A 243 -9.76 -8.11 -2.24
CA PHE A 243 -8.43 -7.49 -2.20
C PHE A 243 -7.33 -8.47 -2.56
N LYS A 244 -7.37 -9.71 -2.06
CA LYS A 244 -6.43 -10.77 -2.41
C LYS A 244 -6.39 -11.03 -3.91
N MET A 245 -7.56 -11.23 -4.52
CA MET A 245 -7.66 -11.50 -5.95
C MET A 245 -7.15 -10.30 -6.78
N THR A 246 -7.48 -9.10 -6.38
CA THR A 246 -7.05 -7.86 -7.05
C THR A 246 -5.53 -7.68 -7.01
N ILE A 247 -4.92 -7.83 -5.84
CA ILE A 247 -3.47 -7.68 -5.67
C ILE A 247 -2.71 -8.74 -6.45
N ASN A 248 -3.13 -10.01 -6.35
CA ASN A 248 -2.48 -11.09 -7.07
C ASN A 248 -2.62 -10.91 -8.59
N ARG A 249 -3.82 -10.56 -9.08
CA ARG A 249 -4.05 -10.27 -10.50
C ARG A 249 -3.16 -9.11 -11.01
N ALA A 250 -2.99 -8.06 -10.22
CA ALA A 250 -2.13 -6.94 -10.58
C ALA A 250 -0.64 -7.35 -10.62
N LYS A 251 -0.17 -8.09 -9.63
CA LYS A 251 1.21 -8.62 -9.59
C LYS A 251 1.49 -9.58 -10.74
N ASP A 252 0.56 -10.46 -11.07
CA ASP A 252 0.70 -11.41 -12.18
C ASP A 252 0.72 -10.71 -13.53
N LYS A 253 -0.16 -9.70 -13.73
CA LYS A 253 -0.13 -8.87 -14.93
C LYS A 253 1.20 -8.14 -15.10
N ARG A 254 1.77 -7.61 -14.03
CA ARG A 254 3.10 -7.01 -14.06
C ARG A 254 4.16 -8.01 -14.53
N ARG A 255 4.19 -9.20 -13.93
CA ARG A 255 5.13 -10.27 -14.31
C ARG A 255 4.98 -10.68 -15.78
N GLN A 256 3.73 -10.80 -16.26
CA GLN A 256 3.45 -11.09 -17.67
C GLN A 256 4.00 -10.02 -18.61
N MET A 257 3.81 -8.73 -18.26
CA MET A 257 4.31 -7.63 -19.07
C MET A 257 5.83 -7.56 -19.07
N GLU A 258 6.47 -7.79 -17.95
CA GLU A 258 7.94 -7.88 -17.83
C GLU A 258 8.50 -9.04 -18.69
N MET A 259 7.84 -10.20 -18.68
CA MET A 259 8.23 -11.35 -19.50
C MET A 259 8.06 -11.08 -21.00
N LEU A 260 6.94 -10.49 -21.42
CA LEU A 260 6.67 -10.16 -22.83
C LEU A 260 7.69 -9.18 -23.38
N GLN A 261 8.10 -8.20 -22.61
CA GLN A 261 9.11 -7.24 -23.02
C GLN A 261 10.52 -7.83 -22.98
N GLY A 262 10.84 -8.68 -22.00
CA GLY A 262 12.08 -9.44 -21.98
C GLY A 262 12.22 -10.35 -23.18
N LEU A 263 11.14 -11.01 -23.63
CA LEU A 263 11.11 -11.82 -24.85
C LEU A 263 11.23 -10.97 -26.12
N SER A 264 10.59 -9.80 -26.16
CA SER A 264 10.70 -8.87 -27.28
C SER A 264 12.10 -8.31 -27.42
N ALA A 265 12.78 -7.98 -26.30
CA ALA A 265 14.16 -7.52 -26.28
C ALA A 265 15.16 -8.63 -26.69
N ALA A 266 14.81 -9.90 -26.43
CA ALA A 266 15.60 -11.07 -26.83
C ALA A 266 15.35 -11.53 -28.29
N GLY A 267 14.48 -10.84 -29.03
CA GLY A 267 14.17 -11.18 -30.44
C GLY A 267 13.34 -12.48 -30.61
N LEU A 268 12.85 -13.04 -29.53
CA LEU A 268 11.99 -14.23 -29.52
C LEU A 268 10.51 -13.79 -29.57
N THR A 269 9.98 -13.59 -30.76
CA THR A 269 8.54 -13.48 -30.95
C THR A 269 7.90 -14.84 -30.66
N PRO A 270 6.89 -14.95 -29.79
CA PRO A 270 6.17 -16.21 -29.62
C PRO A 270 5.31 -16.45 -30.85
N GLY A 271 5.76 -17.37 -31.73
CA GLY A 271 4.93 -18.08 -32.69
C GLY A 271 4.52 -17.31 -33.94
N SER A 272 5.25 -17.49 -35.02
CA SER A 272 4.68 -17.57 -36.38
C SER A 272 4.21 -19.00 -36.63
#